data_429d40b5c16098775f5093511f5d07f5
#
_entry.id   429d40b5c16098775f5093511f5d07f5
#
_cell.length_a   1.000
_cell.length_b   1.000
_cell.length_c   1.000
_cell.angle_alpha   90.00
_cell.angle_beta   90.00
_cell.angle_gamma   90.00
#
_symmetry.space_group_name_H-M   'P 1'
#
loop_
_entity.id
_entity.type
_entity.pdbx_description
1 polymer ?
#
loop_
_entity_poly.entity_id
_entity_poly.type
_entity_poly.pdbx_seq_one_letter_code
_entity_poly.pdbx_strand_id
1 'polypeptide(L)'
;GNLSINFFLDDFYTRKEDAENFKNFKNNILKLLLNNIKKLQIKLQNINLKLKECNEMNTYKLYGELIISNLYRINNYNINSVDLENYYEGNKIITIPLDSSISPSENAKRFFKKYNKLKSTYEIVTKQKFEIEQEIEYIESVIYSVNNALSIEELNDVYDEISGILVKPSKVKNTSNKKKNFEVIKYAIDEFTIFVGKNNLQNEYITHKLANSNDYWFHVKDSHGSHLILKTDGKMPPQEVINKCAAIAAYYSKSKYSSNVPVDYTLKKNVKKMPKAKPGMVIYTNYKTVNVIPTKI
;
A
#
# COMPACT_ATOMS: atom_id res chain seq x y z
N GLY A 1 -36.80 -43.67 17.01
CA GLY A 1 -37.05 -42.75 15.86
C GLY A 1 -36.97 -41.27 16.22
N ASN A 2 -37.30 -40.90 17.47
CA ASN A 2 -37.39 -39.48 17.88
C ASN A 2 -36.05 -38.82 18.21
N LEU A 3 -35.02 -39.59 18.58
CA LEU A 3 -33.66 -39.07 18.85
C LEU A 3 -32.95 -38.51 17.58
N SER A 4 -33.29 -39.04 16.42
CA SER A 4 -32.65 -38.59 15.18
C SER A 4 -33.15 -37.22 14.69
N ILE A 5 -34.45 -36.91 14.86
CA ILE A 5 -35.04 -35.65 14.39
C ILE A 5 -34.59 -34.46 15.24
N ASN A 6 -34.55 -34.61 16.57
CA ASN A 6 -34.06 -33.57 17.47
C ASN A 6 -32.56 -33.26 17.21
N PHE A 7 -31.76 -34.29 16.98
CA PHE A 7 -30.35 -34.15 16.64
C PHE A 7 -30.17 -33.39 15.31
N PHE A 8 -30.97 -33.68 14.28
CA PHE A 8 -30.93 -32.99 13.01
C PHE A 8 -31.39 -31.51 13.13
N LEU A 9 -32.41 -31.25 13.97
CA LEU A 9 -32.87 -29.88 14.22
C LEU A 9 -31.82 -29.06 14.99
N ASP A 10 -31.22 -29.60 16.03
CA ASP A 10 -30.17 -28.95 16.80
C ASP A 10 -28.94 -28.66 15.92
N ASP A 11 -28.49 -29.62 15.12
CA ASP A 11 -27.38 -29.41 14.16
C ASP A 11 -27.73 -28.35 13.12
N PHE A 12 -28.96 -28.36 12.61
CA PHE A 12 -29.42 -27.32 11.64
C PHE A 12 -29.43 -25.90 12.23
N TYR A 13 -29.97 -25.75 13.46
CA TYR A 13 -30.03 -24.45 14.12
C TYR A 13 -28.64 -23.95 14.53
N THR A 14 -27.77 -24.81 15.01
CA THR A 14 -26.38 -24.50 15.37
C THR A 14 -25.61 -24.02 14.14
N ARG A 15 -25.70 -24.75 13.02
CA ARG A 15 -25.04 -24.34 11.76
C ARG A 15 -25.57 -23.01 11.22
N LYS A 16 -26.87 -22.75 11.36
CA LYS A 16 -27.48 -21.49 10.96
C LYS A 16 -26.99 -20.33 11.82
N GLU A 17 -26.90 -20.51 13.12
CA GLU A 17 -26.36 -19.53 14.07
C GLU A 17 -24.88 -19.24 13.80
N ASP A 18 -24.06 -20.26 13.60
CA ASP A 18 -22.64 -20.11 13.26
C ASP A 18 -22.44 -19.36 11.92
N ALA A 19 -23.25 -19.66 10.90
CA ALA A 19 -23.20 -18.98 9.62
C ALA A 19 -23.60 -17.50 9.74
N GLU A 20 -24.60 -17.19 10.58
CA GLU A 20 -25.04 -15.82 10.84
C GLU A 20 -23.99 -15.05 11.64
N ASN A 21 -23.41 -15.64 12.66
CA ASN A 21 -22.32 -15.07 13.45
C ASN A 21 -21.10 -14.78 12.58
N PHE A 22 -20.69 -15.71 11.72
CA PHE A 22 -19.61 -15.52 10.76
C PHE A 22 -19.91 -14.32 9.83
N LYS A 23 -21.09 -14.28 9.23
CA LYS A 23 -21.50 -13.20 8.32
C LYS A 23 -21.50 -11.84 9.01
N ASN A 24 -22.06 -11.75 10.23
CA ASN A 24 -22.11 -10.53 11.01
C ASN A 24 -20.71 -10.05 11.40
N PHE A 25 -19.84 -10.94 11.85
CA PHE A 25 -18.46 -10.61 12.19
C PHE A 25 -17.69 -10.11 10.97
N LYS A 26 -17.78 -10.82 9.85
CA LYS A 26 -17.20 -10.41 8.55
C LYS A 26 -17.64 -9.00 8.13
N ASN A 27 -18.95 -8.74 8.17
CA ASN A 27 -19.51 -7.45 7.80
C ASN A 27 -19.04 -6.32 8.72
N ASN A 28 -18.91 -6.58 10.03
CA ASN A 28 -18.41 -5.59 10.99
C ASN A 28 -16.95 -5.20 10.70
N ILE A 29 -16.09 -6.19 10.40
CA ILE A 29 -14.71 -5.94 10.01
C ILE A 29 -14.65 -5.12 8.71
N LEU A 30 -15.41 -5.52 7.67
CA LEU A 30 -15.45 -4.81 6.39
C LEU A 30 -15.92 -3.36 6.56
N LYS A 31 -16.97 -3.12 7.35
CA LYS A 31 -17.47 -1.78 7.64
C LYS A 31 -16.40 -0.89 8.29
N LEU A 32 -15.65 -1.44 9.23
CA LEU A 32 -14.56 -0.74 9.91
C LEU A 32 -13.44 -0.38 8.92
N LEU A 33 -13.01 -1.31 8.07
CA LEU A 33 -11.96 -1.11 7.08
C LEU A 33 -12.37 -0.08 6.01
N LEU A 34 -13.59 -0.21 5.46
CA LEU A 34 -14.12 0.71 4.46
C LEU A 34 -14.26 2.14 5.00
N ASN A 35 -14.68 2.30 6.26
CA ASN A 35 -14.72 3.62 6.91
C ASN A 35 -13.32 4.24 7.05
N ASN A 36 -12.30 3.43 7.29
CA ASN A 36 -10.91 3.91 7.33
C ASN A 36 -10.40 4.33 5.95
N ILE A 37 -10.64 3.53 4.91
CA ILE A 37 -10.30 3.91 3.52
C ILE A 37 -10.95 5.25 3.17
N LYS A 38 -12.24 5.44 3.46
CA LYS A 38 -12.94 6.69 3.19
C LYS A 38 -12.26 7.90 3.87
N LYS A 39 -11.84 7.76 5.14
CA LYS A 39 -11.10 8.82 5.85
C LYS A 39 -9.74 9.11 5.20
N LEU A 40 -9.02 8.06 4.78
CA LEU A 40 -7.72 8.21 4.11
C LEU A 40 -7.86 8.85 2.73
N GLN A 41 -8.90 8.49 1.97
CA GLN A 41 -9.20 9.12 0.68
C GLN A 41 -9.49 10.61 0.80
N ILE A 42 -10.25 11.04 1.82
CA ILE A 42 -10.48 12.46 2.09
C ILE A 42 -9.16 13.17 2.42
N LYS A 43 -8.30 12.57 3.24
CA LYS A 43 -6.97 13.11 3.51
C LYS A 43 -6.12 13.23 2.24
N LEU A 44 -6.16 12.22 1.38
CA LEU A 44 -5.44 12.21 0.11
C LEU A 44 -5.91 13.32 -0.83
N GLN A 45 -7.22 13.56 -0.89
CA GLN A 45 -7.78 14.69 -1.65
C GLN A 45 -7.24 16.03 -1.15
N ASN A 46 -7.22 16.26 0.16
CA ASN A 46 -6.69 17.49 0.77
C ASN A 46 -5.19 17.65 0.49
N ILE A 47 -4.44 16.56 0.52
CA ILE A 47 -3.02 16.54 0.17
C ILE A 47 -2.80 16.93 -1.30
N ASN A 48 -3.60 16.36 -2.22
CA ASN A 48 -3.49 16.68 -3.65
C ASN A 48 -3.83 18.16 -3.93
N LEU A 49 -4.77 18.77 -3.19
CA LEU A 49 -5.04 20.20 -3.28
C LEU A 49 -3.82 21.03 -2.84
N LYS A 50 -3.20 20.69 -1.71
CA LYS A 50 -1.97 21.37 -1.25
C LYS A 50 -0.80 21.20 -2.23
N LEU A 51 -0.67 20.04 -2.87
CA LEU A 51 0.36 19.83 -3.90
C LEU A 51 0.12 20.71 -5.13
N LYS A 52 -1.15 20.95 -5.50
CA LYS A 52 -1.48 21.90 -6.59
C LYS A 52 -1.06 23.33 -6.25
N GLU A 53 -1.30 23.77 -5.00
CA GLU A 53 -0.84 25.09 -4.54
C GLU A 53 0.69 25.23 -4.59
N CYS A 54 1.42 24.13 -4.36
CA CYS A 54 2.88 24.13 -4.44
C CYS A 54 3.43 24.27 -5.88
N ASN A 55 2.62 24.05 -6.92
CA ASN A 55 3.07 24.19 -8.31
C ASN A 55 3.54 25.62 -8.64
N GLU A 56 3.03 26.63 -7.93
CA GLU A 56 3.42 28.02 -8.10
C GLU A 56 4.80 28.36 -7.50
N MET A 57 5.43 27.43 -6.76
CA MET A 57 6.66 27.74 -6.04
C MET A 57 7.78 28.23 -6.98
N ASN A 58 7.93 27.62 -8.16
CA ASN A 58 8.96 28.01 -9.13
C ASN A 58 8.72 29.40 -9.72
N THR A 59 7.46 29.82 -9.85
CA THR A 59 7.09 31.18 -10.28
C THR A 59 7.55 32.20 -9.24
N TYR A 60 7.35 31.95 -7.96
CA TYR A 60 7.83 32.85 -6.90
C TYR A 60 9.36 32.89 -6.84
N LYS A 61 10.05 31.77 -7.08
CA LYS A 61 11.51 31.74 -7.19
C LYS A 61 11.97 32.63 -8.34
N LEU A 62 11.39 32.45 -9.53
CA LEU A 62 11.69 33.21 -10.73
C LEU A 62 11.47 34.70 -10.50
N TYR A 63 10.34 35.10 -9.93
CA TYR A 63 10.07 36.52 -9.63
C TYR A 63 11.13 37.11 -8.69
N GLY A 64 11.52 36.42 -7.65
CA GLY A 64 12.58 36.83 -6.75
C GLY A 64 13.92 37.02 -7.44
N GLU A 65 14.32 36.05 -8.27
CA GLU A 65 15.58 36.09 -9.03
C GLU A 65 15.61 37.23 -10.03
N LEU A 66 14.53 37.42 -10.80
CA LEU A 66 14.45 38.48 -11.80
C LEU A 66 14.47 39.90 -11.18
N ILE A 67 13.77 40.09 -10.05
CA ILE A 67 13.81 41.36 -9.33
C ILE A 67 15.23 41.64 -8.84
N ILE A 68 15.90 40.68 -8.18
CA ILE A 68 17.26 40.87 -7.67
C ILE A 68 18.25 41.22 -8.78
N SER A 69 18.18 40.50 -9.92
CA SER A 69 19.07 40.74 -11.06
C SER A 69 18.87 42.10 -11.72
N ASN A 70 17.69 42.70 -11.54
CA ASN A 70 17.33 43.98 -12.17
C ASN A 70 17.13 45.13 -11.17
N LEU A 71 17.56 45.00 -9.91
CA LEU A 71 17.40 46.05 -8.89
C LEU A 71 17.95 47.41 -9.34
N TYR A 72 19.05 47.43 -10.10
CA TYR A 72 19.66 48.67 -10.61
C TYR A 72 18.79 49.41 -11.64
N ARG A 73 17.80 48.71 -12.25
CA ARG A 73 16.87 49.29 -13.24
C ARG A 73 15.54 49.69 -12.61
N ILE A 74 15.19 49.15 -11.43
CA ILE A 74 13.92 49.36 -10.75
C ILE A 74 14.08 50.53 -9.78
N ASN A 75 14.18 51.77 -10.32
CA ASN A 75 14.44 52.96 -9.53
C ASN A 75 13.19 53.61 -8.91
N ASN A 76 11.98 53.09 -9.21
CA ASN A 76 10.74 53.71 -8.79
C ASN A 76 10.15 52.96 -7.57
N TYR A 77 9.98 53.67 -6.46
CA TYR A 77 9.08 53.27 -5.35
C TYR A 77 7.64 53.58 -5.78
N ASN A 78 6.68 52.85 -5.27
CA ASN A 78 5.25 52.98 -5.53
C ASN A 78 4.76 52.46 -6.89
N ILE A 79 5.38 51.42 -7.43
CA ILE A 79 4.88 50.67 -8.59
C ILE A 79 4.21 49.38 -8.19
N ASN A 80 3.09 49.04 -8.84
CA ASN A 80 2.31 47.82 -8.55
C ASN A 80 2.78 46.60 -9.38
N SER A 81 3.61 46.82 -10.38
CA SER A 81 4.19 45.76 -11.22
C SER A 81 5.44 46.27 -11.95
N VAL A 82 6.26 45.33 -12.42
CA VAL A 82 7.41 45.58 -13.24
C VAL A 82 7.51 44.55 -14.37
N ASP A 83 7.85 44.98 -15.59
CA ASP A 83 8.10 44.15 -16.74
C ASP A 83 9.60 43.84 -16.83
N LEU A 84 9.96 42.54 -16.72
CA LEU A 84 11.35 42.09 -16.77
C LEU A 84 11.51 40.95 -17.78
N GLU A 85 12.71 40.90 -18.37
CA GLU A 85 13.10 39.86 -19.31
C GLU A 85 13.41 38.57 -18.56
N ASN A 86 12.71 37.46 -18.92
CA ASN A 86 13.01 36.15 -18.43
C ASN A 86 14.14 35.50 -19.24
N TYR A 87 15.34 35.61 -18.77
CA TYR A 87 16.53 35.06 -19.45
C TYR A 87 16.58 33.53 -19.44
N TYR A 88 15.72 32.85 -18.66
CA TYR A 88 15.58 31.39 -18.72
C TYR A 88 14.69 30.91 -19.88
N GLU A 89 13.88 31.83 -20.47
CA GLU A 89 12.94 31.52 -21.56
C GLU A 89 13.17 32.48 -22.77
N GLY A 90 14.41 32.64 -23.19
CA GLY A 90 14.73 33.42 -24.39
C GLY A 90 14.40 34.91 -24.30
N ASN A 91 14.54 35.51 -23.13
CA ASN A 91 14.26 36.93 -22.83
C ASN A 91 12.81 37.37 -23.05
N LYS A 92 11.86 36.42 -22.90
CA LYS A 92 10.44 36.74 -22.94
C LYS A 92 10.08 37.65 -21.78
N ILE A 93 9.36 38.76 -22.08
CA ILE A 93 8.92 39.70 -21.05
C ILE A 93 7.84 39.09 -20.20
N ILE A 94 7.99 39.17 -18.88
CA ILE A 94 6.99 38.79 -17.87
C ILE A 94 6.72 39.96 -16.94
N THR A 95 5.43 40.15 -16.63
CA THR A 95 4.96 41.16 -15.69
C THR A 95 4.96 40.57 -14.28
N ILE A 96 5.76 41.12 -13.38
CA ILE A 96 5.87 40.68 -11.99
C ILE A 96 5.07 41.65 -11.11
N PRO A 97 4.07 41.16 -10.35
CA PRO A 97 3.31 42.02 -9.43
C PRO A 97 4.17 42.40 -8.23
N LEU A 98 4.11 43.67 -7.83
CA LEU A 98 4.82 44.23 -6.67
C LEU A 98 3.85 44.82 -5.68
N ASP A 99 4.23 44.76 -4.40
CA ASP A 99 3.60 45.55 -3.34
C ASP A 99 4.28 46.93 -3.33
N SER A 100 3.53 47.94 -3.73
CA SER A 100 4.04 49.33 -3.86
C SER A 100 4.41 49.97 -2.52
N SER A 101 3.98 49.39 -1.39
CA SER A 101 4.28 49.89 -0.04
C SER A 101 5.67 49.51 0.45
N ILE A 102 6.36 48.59 -0.22
CA ILE A 102 7.68 48.09 0.16
C ILE A 102 8.68 48.21 -1.01
N SER A 103 9.96 48.23 -0.70
CA SER A 103 11.00 48.29 -1.71
C SER A 103 11.03 47.09 -2.65
N PRO A 104 11.57 47.20 -3.87
CA PRO A 104 11.78 46.08 -4.80
C PRO A 104 12.58 44.92 -4.16
N SER A 105 13.60 45.24 -3.36
CA SER A 105 14.40 44.23 -2.65
C SER A 105 13.57 43.48 -1.62
N GLU A 106 12.66 44.16 -0.89
CA GLU A 106 11.74 43.51 0.07
C GLU A 106 10.68 42.68 -0.63
N ASN A 107 10.18 43.10 -1.81
CA ASN A 107 9.32 42.30 -2.65
C ASN A 107 10.01 40.97 -3.04
N ALA A 108 11.28 41.04 -3.51
CA ALA A 108 12.06 39.86 -3.83
C ALA A 108 12.21 38.90 -2.61
N LYS A 109 12.55 39.43 -1.43
CA LYS A 109 12.63 38.67 -0.19
C LYS A 109 11.29 38.01 0.14
N ARG A 110 10.17 38.70 -0.11
CA ARG A 110 8.82 38.16 0.12
C ARG A 110 8.50 37.01 -0.84
N PHE A 111 8.92 37.10 -2.10
CA PHE A 111 8.80 35.99 -3.05
C PHE A 111 9.67 34.80 -2.66
N PHE A 112 10.91 34.98 -2.27
CA PHE A 112 11.74 33.89 -1.78
C PHE A 112 11.18 33.25 -0.49
N LYS A 113 10.59 34.03 0.40
CA LYS A 113 9.90 33.48 1.59
C LYS A 113 8.71 32.59 1.20
N LYS A 114 7.91 33.02 0.19
CA LYS A 114 6.82 32.20 -0.35
C LYS A 114 7.35 30.92 -1.00
N TYR A 115 8.39 31.02 -1.82
CA TYR A 115 9.06 29.88 -2.43
C TYR A 115 9.52 28.86 -1.39
N ASN A 116 10.27 29.28 -0.39
CA ASN A 116 10.80 28.42 0.65
C ASN A 116 9.68 27.75 1.46
N LYS A 117 8.61 28.48 1.78
CA LYS A 117 7.44 27.92 2.45
C LYS A 117 6.77 26.83 1.60
N LEU A 118 6.53 27.09 0.32
CA LEU A 118 5.90 26.13 -0.57
C LEU A 118 6.79 24.91 -0.83
N LYS A 119 8.11 25.10 -0.98
CA LYS A 119 9.10 24.03 -1.14
C LYS A 119 9.07 23.08 0.07
N SER A 120 9.15 23.64 1.29
CA SER A 120 9.08 22.84 2.51
C SER A 120 7.72 22.11 2.63
N THR A 121 6.62 22.79 2.28
CA THR A 121 5.29 22.18 2.24
C THR A 121 5.26 21.03 1.24
N TYR A 122 5.79 21.20 0.03
CA TYR A 122 5.84 20.18 -1.02
C TYR A 122 6.56 18.91 -0.54
N GLU A 123 7.73 19.06 0.09
CA GLU A 123 8.51 17.93 0.61
C GLU A 123 7.73 17.14 1.68
N ILE A 124 7.11 17.85 2.64
CA ILE A 124 6.32 17.22 3.71
C ILE A 124 5.09 16.51 3.14
N VAL A 125 4.35 17.19 2.26
CA VAL A 125 3.07 16.71 1.74
C VAL A 125 3.27 15.54 0.77
N THR A 126 4.35 15.53 0.00
CA THR A 126 4.72 14.40 -0.88
C THR A 126 5.00 13.14 -0.04
N LYS A 127 5.73 13.30 1.07
CA LYS A 127 5.97 12.18 1.98
C LYS A 127 4.68 11.66 2.62
N GLN A 128 3.80 12.57 3.09
CA GLN A 128 2.51 12.20 3.65
C GLN A 128 1.61 11.49 2.62
N LYS A 129 1.65 11.93 1.35
CA LYS A 129 0.93 11.28 0.26
C LYS A 129 1.34 9.82 0.13
N PHE A 130 2.64 9.58 0.04
CA PHE A 130 3.19 8.22 -0.07
C PHE A 130 2.77 7.34 1.12
N GLU A 131 2.88 7.85 2.35
CA GLU A 131 2.48 7.11 3.56
C GLU A 131 0.99 6.74 3.55
N ILE A 132 0.11 7.65 3.10
CA ILE A 132 -1.34 7.39 3.01
C ILE A 132 -1.66 6.40 1.90
N GLU A 133 -1.01 6.49 0.75
CA GLU A 133 -1.19 5.54 -0.35
C GLU A 133 -0.80 4.13 0.07
N GLN A 134 0.32 3.97 0.79
CA GLN A 134 0.74 2.69 1.37
C GLN A 134 -0.26 2.16 2.42
N GLU A 135 -0.86 3.05 3.22
CA GLU A 135 -1.86 2.65 4.21
C GLU A 135 -3.15 2.18 3.54
N ILE A 136 -3.59 2.84 2.47
CA ILE A 136 -4.75 2.43 1.68
C ILE A 136 -4.49 1.04 1.06
N GLU A 137 -3.36 0.85 0.39
CA GLU A 137 -2.98 -0.42 -0.22
C GLU A 137 -2.98 -1.57 0.80
N TYR A 138 -2.41 -1.30 1.98
CA TYR A 138 -2.43 -2.29 3.06
C TYR A 138 -3.86 -2.64 3.50
N ILE A 139 -4.74 -1.65 3.73
CA ILE A 139 -6.11 -1.91 4.14
C ILE A 139 -6.88 -2.68 3.04
N GLU A 140 -6.63 -2.39 1.78
CA GLU A 140 -7.22 -3.13 0.66
C GLU A 140 -6.76 -4.59 0.62
N SER A 141 -5.50 -4.88 0.96
CA SER A 141 -5.01 -6.26 1.09
C SER A 141 -5.69 -6.99 2.26
N VAL A 142 -5.95 -6.29 3.37
CA VAL A 142 -6.71 -6.86 4.50
C VAL A 142 -8.16 -7.13 4.10
N ILE A 143 -8.82 -6.22 3.37
CA ILE A 143 -10.17 -6.44 2.84
C ILE A 143 -10.21 -7.67 1.93
N TYR A 144 -9.19 -7.87 1.10
CA TYR A 144 -9.06 -9.07 0.30
C TYR A 144 -9.03 -10.33 1.18
N SER A 145 -8.22 -10.33 2.25
CA SER A 145 -8.14 -11.46 3.20
C SER A 145 -9.48 -11.73 3.91
N VAL A 146 -10.18 -10.68 4.37
CA VAL A 146 -11.52 -10.80 4.98
C VAL A 146 -12.52 -11.40 4.00
N ASN A 147 -12.52 -10.95 2.74
CA ASN A 147 -13.45 -11.44 1.73
C ASN A 147 -13.25 -12.93 1.42
N ASN A 148 -12.02 -13.42 1.49
CA ASN A 148 -11.65 -14.81 1.20
C ASN A 148 -11.62 -15.72 2.45
N ALA A 149 -11.83 -15.17 3.65
CA ALA A 149 -11.92 -15.97 4.87
C ALA A 149 -13.12 -16.91 4.82
N LEU A 150 -12.89 -18.18 5.20
CA LEU A 150 -13.86 -19.26 5.16
C LEU A 150 -14.31 -19.70 6.56
N SER A 151 -13.65 -19.25 7.62
CA SER A 151 -13.98 -19.59 9.02
C SER A 151 -13.86 -18.40 9.96
N ILE A 152 -14.43 -18.52 11.16
CA ILE A 152 -14.33 -17.51 12.22
C ILE A 152 -12.87 -17.38 12.69
N GLU A 153 -12.12 -18.46 12.72
CA GLU A 153 -10.70 -18.47 13.10
C GLU A 153 -9.88 -17.62 12.14
N GLU A 154 -10.10 -17.77 10.83
CA GLU A 154 -9.44 -16.94 9.80
C GLU A 154 -9.81 -15.47 9.94
N LEU A 155 -11.07 -15.14 10.27
CA LEU A 155 -11.48 -13.77 10.55
C LEU A 155 -10.85 -13.22 11.83
N ASN A 156 -10.70 -14.04 12.87
CA ASN A 156 -10.03 -13.65 14.11
C ASN A 156 -8.55 -13.33 13.87
N ASP A 157 -7.85 -14.12 13.06
CA ASP A 157 -6.45 -13.82 12.68
C ASP A 157 -6.32 -12.47 12.00
N VAL A 158 -7.24 -12.16 11.08
CA VAL A 158 -7.27 -10.85 10.41
C VAL A 158 -7.65 -9.74 11.39
N TYR A 159 -8.61 -9.98 12.28
CA TYR A 159 -9.00 -8.99 13.30
C TYR A 159 -7.85 -8.67 14.26
N ASP A 160 -7.10 -9.66 14.69
CA ASP A 160 -5.91 -9.49 15.53
C ASP A 160 -4.84 -8.63 14.81
N GLU A 161 -4.67 -8.84 13.50
CA GLU A 161 -3.76 -8.05 12.66
C GLU A 161 -4.13 -6.57 12.68
N ILE A 162 -5.42 -6.25 12.49
CA ILE A 162 -5.89 -4.87 12.36
C ILE A 162 -6.11 -4.19 13.72
N SER A 163 -6.39 -4.94 14.77
CA SER A 163 -6.68 -4.37 16.10
C SER A 163 -5.51 -3.57 16.67
N GLY A 164 -4.28 -3.99 16.41
CA GLY A 164 -3.07 -3.27 16.78
C GLY A 164 -2.81 -2.00 15.95
N ILE A 165 -3.50 -1.82 14.84
CA ILE A 165 -3.24 -0.75 13.86
C ILE A 165 -4.37 0.29 13.86
N LEU A 166 -5.62 -0.16 13.93
CA LEU A 166 -6.80 0.69 13.77
C LEU A 166 -7.41 1.14 15.10
N VAL A 167 -7.16 0.41 16.17
CA VAL A 167 -7.61 0.79 17.51
C VAL A 167 -6.45 1.50 18.20
N LYS A 168 -6.62 2.80 18.58
CA LYS A 168 -5.67 3.46 19.47
C LYS A 168 -5.47 2.55 20.68
N PRO A 169 -4.25 2.39 21.20
CA PRO A 169 -3.99 1.53 22.34
C PRO A 169 -4.71 2.04 23.59
N SER A 170 -5.99 1.72 23.71
CA SER A 170 -6.64 1.69 25.01
C SER A 170 -6.08 0.47 25.70
N LYS A 171 -5.27 0.68 26.75
CA LYS A 171 -4.68 -0.29 27.71
C LYS A 171 -5.19 -1.74 27.60
N VAL A 172 -5.08 -2.35 26.44
CA VAL A 172 -5.29 -3.79 26.28
C VAL A 172 -3.98 -4.44 26.65
N LYS A 173 -4.00 -5.15 27.78
CA LYS A 173 -2.90 -5.97 28.28
C LYS A 173 -2.35 -6.79 27.13
N ASN A 174 -1.04 -6.71 26.92
CA ASN A 174 -0.26 -7.63 26.11
C ASN A 174 -0.66 -9.07 26.51
N THR A 175 -1.55 -9.67 25.76
CA THR A 175 -1.76 -11.11 25.81
C THR A 175 -0.55 -11.74 25.17
N SER A 176 0.26 -12.35 26.02
CA SER A 176 1.36 -13.30 25.80
C SER A 176 1.78 -13.53 24.33
N ASN A 177 3.09 -13.38 24.09
CA ASN A 177 3.87 -13.95 22.98
C ASN A 177 3.74 -15.51 22.91
N LYS A 178 2.54 -16.03 22.71
CA LYS A 178 2.40 -17.40 22.23
C LYS A 178 2.83 -17.38 20.78
N LYS A 179 3.87 -18.15 20.42
CA LYS A 179 4.20 -18.45 19.03
C LYS A 179 2.93 -18.93 18.35
N LYS A 180 2.28 -18.06 17.54
CA LYS A 180 1.15 -18.48 16.73
C LYS A 180 1.69 -19.49 15.72
N ASN A 181 1.27 -20.73 15.84
CA ASN A 181 1.45 -21.70 14.77
C ASN A 181 0.40 -21.36 13.71
N PHE A 182 0.82 -20.78 12.60
CA PHE A 182 -0.07 -20.48 11.49
C PHE A 182 -0.38 -21.76 10.69
N GLU A 183 -1.65 -22.07 10.53
CA GLU A 183 -2.11 -23.09 9.56
C GLU A 183 -2.07 -22.49 8.15
N VAL A 184 -0.89 -22.51 7.53
CA VAL A 184 -0.73 -22.09 6.15
C VAL A 184 -1.17 -23.20 5.19
N ILE A 185 -1.65 -22.81 4.01
CA ILE A 185 -2.00 -23.78 2.97
C ILE A 185 -0.72 -24.44 2.48
N LYS A 186 -0.75 -25.79 2.38
CA LYS A 186 0.37 -26.58 1.90
C LYS A 186 -0.07 -27.44 0.72
N TYR A 187 0.72 -27.42 -0.35
CA TYR A 187 0.59 -28.29 -1.51
C TYR A 187 1.88 -29.05 -1.76
N ALA A 188 1.78 -30.16 -2.50
CA ALA A 188 2.92 -30.87 -3.06
C ALA A 188 2.79 -30.86 -4.60
N ILE A 189 3.85 -30.51 -5.29
CA ILE A 189 3.98 -30.64 -6.76
C ILE A 189 5.26 -31.42 -7.00
N ASP A 190 5.13 -32.64 -7.52
CA ASP A 190 6.23 -33.56 -7.69
C ASP A 190 6.99 -33.75 -6.36
N GLU A 191 8.28 -33.48 -6.31
CA GLU A 191 9.10 -33.53 -5.11
C GLU A 191 9.14 -32.23 -4.29
N PHE A 192 8.44 -31.18 -4.75
CA PHE A 192 8.49 -29.85 -4.14
C PHE A 192 7.30 -29.59 -3.21
N THR A 193 7.59 -28.93 -2.11
CA THR A 193 6.56 -28.44 -1.18
C THR A 193 6.30 -26.94 -1.41
N ILE A 194 5.02 -26.57 -1.42
CA ILE A 194 4.56 -25.20 -1.65
C ILE A 194 3.75 -24.73 -0.45
N PHE A 195 3.98 -23.50 -0.03
CA PHE A 195 3.23 -22.85 1.03
C PHE A 195 2.56 -21.59 0.51
N VAL A 196 1.29 -21.39 0.88
CA VAL A 196 0.49 -20.21 0.50
C VAL A 196 -0.07 -19.56 1.75
N GLY A 197 0.10 -18.24 1.88
CA GLY A 197 -0.46 -17.48 3.00
C GLY A 197 -1.88 -17.04 2.70
N LYS A 198 -2.77 -17.11 3.68
CA LYS A 198 -4.19 -16.71 3.58
C LYS A 198 -4.43 -15.24 3.94
N ASN A 199 -3.50 -14.62 4.66
CA ASN A 199 -3.56 -13.22 5.12
C ASN A 199 -2.14 -12.64 5.24
N ASN A 200 -2.02 -11.36 5.55
CA ASN A 200 -0.73 -10.67 5.59
C ASN A 200 0.22 -11.22 6.67
N LEU A 201 -0.29 -11.65 7.82
CA LEU A 201 0.53 -12.28 8.86
C LEU A 201 1.12 -13.61 8.39
N GLN A 202 0.32 -14.42 7.72
CA GLN A 202 0.78 -15.68 7.13
C GLN A 202 1.73 -15.43 5.95
N ASN A 203 1.45 -14.43 5.09
CA ASN A 203 2.35 -13.99 4.01
C ASN A 203 3.73 -13.60 4.57
N GLU A 204 3.75 -12.83 5.67
CA GLU A 204 4.98 -12.46 6.35
C GLU A 204 5.70 -13.67 6.94
N TYR A 205 4.97 -14.55 7.59
CA TYR A 205 5.51 -15.76 8.21
C TYR A 205 6.16 -16.68 7.17
N ILE A 206 5.46 -17.04 6.09
CA ILE A 206 6.02 -17.94 5.08
C ILE A 206 7.23 -17.32 4.36
N THR A 207 7.20 -16.00 4.13
CA THR A 207 8.27 -15.30 3.42
C THR A 207 9.51 -15.10 4.28
N HIS A 208 9.36 -14.71 5.54
CA HIS A 208 10.50 -14.27 6.36
C HIS A 208 10.92 -15.25 7.46
N LYS A 209 10.09 -16.24 7.80
CA LYS A 209 10.39 -17.24 8.84
C LYS A 209 10.53 -18.66 8.30
N LEU A 210 9.70 -19.03 7.30
CA LEU A 210 9.67 -20.39 6.78
C LEU A 210 10.59 -20.57 5.56
N ALA A 211 10.64 -19.56 4.66
CA ALA A 211 11.41 -19.66 3.44
C ALA A 211 12.91 -19.51 3.66
N ASN A 212 13.71 -20.35 3.01
CA ASN A 212 15.17 -20.24 2.91
C ASN A 212 15.58 -19.29 1.76
N SER A 213 16.83 -18.80 1.78
CA SER A 213 17.32 -17.80 0.81
C SER A 213 17.18 -18.19 -0.66
N ASN A 214 17.28 -19.50 -0.96
CA ASN A 214 17.24 -20.04 -2.31
C ASN A 214 15.83 -20.59 -2.71
N ASP A 215 14.84 -20.54 -1.82
CA ASP A 215 13.46 -20.85 -2.17
C ASP A 215 12.88 -19.78 -3.08
N TYR A 216 11.92 -20.13 -3.93
CA TYR A 216 11.25 -19.16 -4.79
C TYR A 216 10.04 -18.56 -4.09
N TRP A 217 9.90 -17.25 -4.23
CA TRP A 217 8.76 -16.46 -3.81
C TRP A 217 7.97 -16.02 -5.05
N PHE A 218 6.63 -16.08 -4.96
CA PHE A 218 5.70 -15.69 -6.01
C PHE A 218 4.65 -14.75 -5.46
N HIS A 219 4.23 -13.79 -6.30
CA HIS A 219 3.10 -12.91 -6.02
C HIS A 219 2.50 -12.40 -7.33
N VAL A 220 1.18 -12.20 -7.34
CA VAL A 220 0.50 -11.56 -8.47
C VAL A 220 1.01 -10.13 -8.65
N LYS A 221 1.28 -9.75 -9.90
CA LYS A 221 1.76 -8.40 -10.21
C LYS A 221 0.62 -7.38 -10.14
N ASP A 222 0.88 -6.21 -9.54
CA ASP A 222 -0.04 -5.07 -9.47
C ASP A 222 -1.45 -5.41 -8.93
N SER A 223 -1.56 -6.44 -8.07
CA SER A 223 -2.83 -6.88 -7.50
C SER A 223 -2.64 -7.46 -6.09
N HIS A 224 -3.70 -7.46 -5.29
CA HIS A 224 -3.66 -8.08 -3.96
C HIS A 224 -3.78 -9.60 -4.06
N GLY A 225 -2.98 -10.31 -3.28
CA GLY A 225 -2.97 -11.76 -3.28
C GLY A 225 -2.10 -12.36 -2.19
N SER A 226 -2.03 -13.67 -2.21
CA SER A 226 -1.18 -14.45 -1.31
C SER A 226 0.28 -14.42 -1.76
N HIS A 227 1.21 -14.43 -0.80
CA HIS A 227 2.55 -14.89 -1.08
C HIS A 227 2.52 -16.42 -1.24
N LEU A 228 3.33 -16.91 -2.16
CA LEU A 228 3.56 -18.33 -2.33
C LEU A 228 5.05 -18.60 -2.23
N ILE A 229 5.42 -19.63 -1.48
CA ILE A 229 6.79 -20.08 -1.32
C ILE A 229 6.93 -21.49 -1.88
N LEU A 230 7.82 -21.67 -2.84
CA LEU A 230 8.25 -22.98 -3.34
C LEU A 230 9.53 -23.37 -2.63
N LYS A 231 9.48 -24.41 -1.79
CA LYS A 231 10.65 -24.99 -1.14
C LYS A 231 11.46 -25.81 -2.15
N THR A 232 12.69 -25.41 -2.34
CA THR A 232 13.56 -26.09 -3.33
C THR A 232 14.48 -27.14 -2.72
N ASP A 233 14.78 -27.02 -1.44
CA ASP A 233 15.72 -27.89 -0.73
C ASP A 233 17.04 -28.09 -1.48
N GLY A 234 17.48 -27.01 -2.17
CA GLY A 234 18.72 -26.98 -2.95
C GLY A 234 18.59 -27.50 -4.39
N LYS A 235 17.41 -27.95 -4.81
CA LYS A 235 17.15 -28.42 -6.18
C LYS A 235 16.68 -27.26 -7.06
N MET A 236 16.94 -27.35 -8.36
CA MET A 236 16.47 -26.38 -9.34
C MET A 236 15.10 -26.83 -9.87
N PRO A 237 14.00 -26.08 -9.64
CA PRO A 237 12.69 -26.47 -10.11
C PRO A 237 12.59 -26.35 -11.64
N PRO A 238 11.96 -27.31 -12.32
CA PRO A 238 11.62 -27.21 -13.73
C PRO A 238 10.68 -26.01 -13.99
N GLN A 239 10.71 -25.48 -15.22
CA GLN A 239 9.83 -24.36 -15.60
C GLN A 239 8.35 -24.68 -15.44
N GLU A 240 7.97 -25.94 -15.64
CA GLU A 240 6.59 -26.41 -15.44
C GLU A 240 6.13 -26.23 -13.98
N VAL A 241 6.99 -26.57 -13.02
CA VAL A 241 6.71 -26.37 -11.59
C VAL A 241 6.57 -24.89 -11.26
N ILE A 242 7.44 -24.03 -11.83
CA ILE A 242 7.36 -22.57 -11.68
C ILE A 242 6.01 -22.06 -12.21
N ASN A 243 5.59 -22.52 -13.41
CA ASN A 243 4.31 -22.11 -14.01
C ASN A 243 3.10 -22.58 -13.17
N LYS A 244 3.14 -23.81 -12.63
CA LYS A 244 2.11 -24.31 -11.71
C LYS A 244 2.05 -23.46 -10.43
N CYS A 245 3.18 -23.13 -9.82
CA CYS A 245 3.25 -22.23 -8.67
C CYS A 245 2.67 -20.85 -8.98
N ALA A 246 3.01 -20.28 -10.13
CA ALA A 246 2.46 -19.01 -10.56
C ALA A 246 0.93 -19.08 -10.75
N ALA A 247 0.41 -20.15 -11.34
CA ALA A 247 -1.04 -20.37 -11.52
C ALA A 247 -1.78 -20.47 -10.17
N ILE A 248 -1.16 -21.10 -9.18
CA ILE A 248 -1.70 -21.16 -7.80
C ILE A 248 -1.66 -19.77 -7.17
N ALA A 249 -0.56 -19.00 -7.29
CA ALA A 249 -0.48 -17.65 -6.76
C ALA A 249 -1.54 -16.74 -7.39
N ALA A 250 -1.78 -16.86 -8.69
CA ALA A 250 -2.87 -16.17 -9.40
C ALA A 250 -4.25 -16.59 -8.88
N TYR A 251 -4.47 -17.86 -8.57
CA TYR A 251 -5.73 -18.36 -7.99
C TYR A 251 -6.00 -17.75 -6.60
N TYR A 252 -4.96 -17.58 -5.78
CA TYR A 252 -5.05 -16.93 -4.47
C TYR A 252 -4.83 -15.41 -4.55
N SER A 253 -5.41 -14.77 -5.56
CA SER A 253 -5.34 -13.33 -5.76
C SER A 253 -6.71 -12.74 -6.14
N LYS A 254 -6.79 -11.41 -6.11
CA LYS A 254 -7.96 -10.66 -6.60
C LYS A 254 -8.24 -10.92 -8.09
N SER A 255 -7.21 -11.31 -8.83
CA SER A 255 -7.28 -11.62 -10.28
C SER A 255 -7.70 -13.06 -10.59
N LYS A 256 -8.20 -13.81 -9.62
CA LYS A 256 -8.58 -15.24 -9.71
C LYS A 256 -9.45 -15.60 -10.92
N TYR A 257 -10.30 -14.70 -11.39
CA TYR A 257 -11.23 -14.95 -12.49
C TYR A 257 -10.76 -14.38 -13.84
N SER A 258 -9.54 -13.85 -13.90
CA SER A 258 -8.95 -13.35 -15.15
C SER A 258 -8.33 -14.49 -15.95
N SER A 259 -8.35 -14.39 -17.28
CA SER A 259 -7.81 -15.42 -18.17
C SER A 259 -6.30 -15.33 -18.40
N ASN A 260 -5.67 -14.22 -18.02
CA ASN A 260 -4.24 -13.97 -18.21
C ASN A 260 -3.73 -13.09 -17.08
N VAL A 261 -3.07 -13.70 -16.09
CA VAL A 261 -2.63 -13.02 -14.86
C VAL A 261 -1.10 -12.99 -14.82
N PRO A 262 -0.48 -11.80 -14.80
CA PRO A 262 0.95 -11.68 -14.61
C PRO A 262 1.30 -11.99 -13.15
N VAL A 263 2.25 -12.89 -12.97
CA VAL A 263 2.79 -13.28 -11.66
C VAL A 263 4.29 -13.09 -11.66
N ASP A 264 4.76 -12.31 -10.69
CA ASP A 264 6.18 -12.11 -10.46
C ASP A 264 6.72 -13.19 -9.55
N TYR A 265 7.92 -13.68 -9.88
CA TYR A 265 8.63 -14.62 -9.03
C TYR A 265 10.13 -14.31 -8.98
N THR A 266 10.71 -14.58 -7.83
CA THR A 266 12.14 -14.36 -7.58
C THR A 266 12.63 -15.27 -6.45
N LEU A 267 13.95 -15.34 -6.24
CA LEU A 267 14.49 -16.01 -5.07
C LEU A 267 14.18 -15.20 -3.79
N LYS A 268 13.88 -15.89 -2.70
CA LYS A 268 13.54 -15.24 -1.40
C LYS A 268 14.60 -14.25 -0.94
N LYS A 269 15.87 -14.47 -1.20
CA LYS A 269 16.96 -13.53 -0.87
C LYS A 269 16.79 -12.13 -1.45
N ASN A 270 16.03 -12.00 -2.55
CA ASN A 270 15.71 -10.74 -3.23
C ASN A 270 14.46 -10.06 -2.65
N VAL A 271 13.74 -10.71 -1.72
CA VAL A 271 12.53 -10.20 -1.08
C VAL A 271 12.86 -9.66 0.29
N LYS A 272 12.60 -8.37 0.51
CA LYS A 272 12.94 -7.65 1.74
C LYS A 272 11.71 -6.95 2.31
N LYS A 273 11.64 -6.87 3.63
CA LYS A 273 10.67 -6.02 4.32
C LYS A 273 11.21 -4.60 4.40
N MET A 274 10.39 -3.61 4.06
CA MET A 274 10.75 -2.21 4.29
C MET A 274 10.75 -1.88 5.79
N PRO A 275 11.64 -0.99 6.26
CA PRO A 275 11.59 -0.51 7.64
C PRO A 275 10.21 0.05 7.96
N LYS A 276 9.61 -0.38 9.08
CA LYS A 276 8.27 0.04 9.53
C LYS A 276 7.10 -0.37 8.63
N ALA A 277 7.32 -1.21 7.62
CA ALA A 277 6.23 -1.71 6.79
C ALA A 277 5.25 -2.56 7.59
N LYS A 278 3.98 -2.52 7.18
CA LYS A 278 2.93 -3.38 7.71
C LYS A 278 3.20 -4.86 7.38
N PRO A 279 2.59 -5.81 8.10
CA PRO A 279 2.73 -7.23 7.79
C PRO A 279 2.41 -7.54 6.33
N GLY A 280 3.16 -8.45 5.72
CA GLY A 280 2.97 -8.89 4.34
C GLY A 280 3.46 -7.91 3.26
N MET A 281 3.80 -6.67 3.60
CA MET A 281 4.33 -5.70 2.63
C MET A 281 5.83 -5.92 2.42
N VAL A 282 6.23 -6.13 1.17
CA VAL A 282 7.60 -6.41 0.76
C VAL A 282 8.02 -5.58 -0.45
N ILE A 283 9.33 -5.38 -0.58
CA ILE A 283 9.97 -4.95 -1.82
C ILE A 283 10.79 -6.11 -2.35
N TYR A 284 10.82 -6.28 -3.66
CA TYR A 284 11.57 -7.34 -4.29
C TYR A 284 12.27 -6.86 -5.56
N THR A 285 13.37 -7.53 -5.90
CA THR A 285 14.22 -7.20 -7.04
C THR A 285 14.57 -8.47 -7.81
N ASN A 286 15.19 -8.34 -8.97
CA ASN A 286 15.67 -9.47 -9.80
C ASN A 286 14.58 -10.53 -10.04
N TYR A 287 13.37 -10.06 -10.30
CA TYR A 287 12.20 -10.90 -10.55
C TYR A 287 12.02 -11.17 -12.04
N LYS A 288 11.30 -12.26 -12.33
CA LYS A 288 10.77 -12.58 -13.65
C LYS A 288 9.25 -12.58 -13.55
N THR A 289 8.58 -12.27 -14.65
CA THR A 289 7.12 -12.29 -14.75
C THR A 289 6.70 -13.41 -15.70
N VAL A 290 5.71 -14.20 -15.29
CA VAL A 290 5.04 -15.18 -16.15
C VAL A 290 3.55 -14.89 -16.19
N ASN A 291 2.94 -15.05 -17.34
CA ASN A 291 1.49 -14.93 -17.52
C ASN A 291 0.85 -16.31 -17.44
N VAL A 292 -0.14 -16.45 -16.57
CA VAL A 292 -0.77 -17.73 -16.28
C VAL A 292 -2.29 -17.61 -16.18
N ILE A 293 -2.97 -18.75 -16.36
CA ILE A 293 -4.39 -18.91 -16.04
C ILE A 293 -4.48 -19.36 -14.58
N PRO A 294 -5.25 -18.66 -13.71
CA PRO A 294 -5.42 -19.05 -12.33
C PRO A 294 -5.98 -20.45 -12.20
N THR A 295 -5.28 -21.32 -11.50
CA THR A 295 -5.68 -22.73 -11.33
C THR A 295 -5.43 -23.16 -9.89
N LYS A 296 -6.41 -23.87 -9.30
CA LYS A 296 -6.25 -24.58 -8.03
C LYS A 296 -5.85 -26.02 -8.33
N ILE A 297 -4.87 -26.53 -7.59
CA ILE A 297 -4.51 -27.96 -7.63
C ILE A 297 -5.46 -28.74 -6.74
#